data_63dbf3d2be21f0edaf8f6dd6f6b87678
#
_entry.id   63dbf3d2be21f0edaf8f6dd6f6b87678
#
_cell.length_a   1.000
_cell.length_b   1.000
_cell.length_c   1.000
_cell.angle_alpha   90.00
_cell.angle_beta   90.00
_cell.angle_gamma   90.00
#
_symmetry.space_group_name_H-M   'P 1'
#
loop_
_entity.id
_entity.type
_entity.pdbx_description
1 polymer ?
#
loop_
_entity_poly.entity_id
_entity_poly.type
_entity_poly.pdbx_seq_one_letter_code
_entity_poly.pdbx_strand_id
1 'polypeptide(L)'
;DWSSRWIPSRGRSFKSLLEEDVLIRKIIGEKVKTAGIDKIDIERTGNKYRIFIKVSRPGLVIGRGGKGIEDLTQLIEISLNKLRKDNNIAEQVILSLNIEELKRFDVSASVSAQNIAWDFEKRMPFRRTIKKHLEGLMQNKNVKGAKILVSGRLDGAEIARREQVTRGQLPLTTLRADIDYGM
;
A
#
# COMPACT_ATOMS: atom_id res chain seq x y z
N ASP A 1 -10.03 6.45 8.40
CA ASP A 1 -10.68 5.13 8.30
C ASP A 1 -9.71 4.03 8.73
N TRP A 2 -10.21 3.02 9.43
CA TRP A 2 -9.43 1.88 9.90
C TRP A 2 -9.15 0.93 8.74
N SER A 3 -7.91 0.52 8.56
CA SER A 3 -7.50 -0.44 7.52
C SER A 3 -7.78 -1.90 7.91
N SER A 4 -7.99 -2.19 9.20
CA SER A 4 -8.38 -3.50 9.71
C SER A 4 -9.72 -3.35 10.42
N ARG A 5 -10.76 -4.00 9.87
CA ARG A 5 -12.15 -3.90 10.35
C ARG A 5 -12.61 -5.25 10.89
N TRP A 6 -12.15 -5.58 12.10
CA TRP A 6 -12.52 -6.79 12.79
C TRP A 6 -12.42 -6.64 14.30
N ILE A 7 -13.19 -7.42 14.99
CA ILE A 7 -13.20 -7.48 16.46
C ILE A 7 -12.94 -8.94 16.86
N PRO A 8 -12.06 -9.21 17.84
CA PRO A 8 -11.80 -10.57 18.29
C PRO A 8 -13.07 -11.15 18.92
N SER A 9 -13.47 -12.33 18.46
CA SER A 9 -14.54 -13.10 19.07
C SER A 9 -14.06 -13.78 20.36
N ARG A 10 -14.99 -14.09 21.28
CA ARG A 10 -14.66 -14.86 22.49
C ARG A 10 -13.96 -16.17 22.11
N GLY A 11 -12.78 -16.42 22.66
CA GLY A 11 -11.98 -17.63 22.43
C GLY A 11 -10.82 -17.51 21.43
N ARG A 12 -10.71 -16.43 20.65
CA ARG A 12 -9.54 -16.20 19.78
C ARG A 12 -8.61 -15.17 20.38
N SER A 13 -7.32 -15.48 20.38
CA SER A 13 -6.29 -14.53 20.82
C SER A 13 -6.19 -13.37 19.84
N PHE A 14 -6.19 -12.13 20.32
CA PHE A 14 -5.92 -10.95 19.52
C PHE A 14 -4.57 -11.06 18.77
N LYS A 15 -3.58 -11.69 19.41
CA LYS A 15 -2.26 -11.94 18.83
C LYS A 15 -2.34 -12.72 17.52
N SER A 16 -3.05 -13.86 17.51
CA SER A 16 -3.16 -14.70 16.31
C SER A 16 -3.88 -13.98 15.16
N LEU A 17 -4.89 -13.16 15.47
CA LEU A 17 -5.60 -12.36 14.47
C LEU A 17 -4.72 -11.29 13.85
N LEU A 18 -3.88 -10.66 14.66
CA LEU A 18 -2.93 -9.64 14.20
C LEU A 18 -1.81 -10.26 13.35
N GLU A 19 -1.30 -11.44 13.73
CA GLU A 19 -0.31 -12.19 12.95
C GLU A 19 -0.85 -12.54 11.56
N GLU A 20 -2.11 -13.00 11.46
CA GLU A 20 -2.78 -13.27 10.19
C GLU A 20 -2.90 -11.99 9.34
N ASP A 21 -3.26 -10.86 9.92
CA ASP A 21 -3.40 -9.57 9.22
C ASP A 21 -2.06 -9.07 8.67
N VAL A 22 -1.02 -9.11 9.47
CA VAL A 22 0.35 -8.73 9.06
C VAL A 22 0.86 -9.64 7.95
N LEU A 23 0.61 -10.95 8.03
CA LEU A 23 1.01 -11.91 7.01
C LEU A 23 0.31 -11.64 5.67
N ILE A 24 -1.00 -11.37 5.68
CA ILE A 24 -1.76 -11.02 4.47
C ILE A 24 -1.18 -9.76 3.82
N ARG A 25 -0.96 -8.69 4.60
CA ARG A 25 -0.38 -7.44 4.09
C ARG A 25 1.01 -7.63 3.52
N LYS A 26 1.84 -8.45 4.15
CA LYS A 26 3.18 -8.78 3.67
C LYS A 26 3.14 -9.49 2.32
N ILE A 27 2.32 -10.54 2.18
CA ILE A 27 2.17 -11.28 0.92
C ILE A 27 1.70 -10.39 -0.21
N ILE A 28 0.66 -9.57 0.05
CA ILE A 28 0.13 -8.64 -0.95
C ILE A 28 1.21 -7.62 -1.33
N GLY A 29 1.90 -7.02 -0.35
CA GLY A 29 2.96 -6.05 -0.59
C GLY A 29 4.11 -6.58 -1.44
N GLU A 30 4.50 -7.85 -1.24
CA GLU A 30 5.57 -8.48 -2.01
C GLU A 30 5.14 -8.83 -3.45
N LYS A 31 3.95 -9.39 -3.63
CA LYS A 31 3.45 -9.87 -4.94
C LYS A 31 2.92 -8.76 -5.83
N VAL A 32 2.27 -7.76 -5.25
CA VAL A 32 1.57 -6.69 -5.96
C VAL A 32 2.37 -5.37 -5.99
N LYS A 33 3.62 -5.41 -5.54
CA LYS A 33 4.50 -4.23 -5.42
C LYS A 33 4.49 -3.34 -6.68
N THR A 34 4.53 -3.94 -7.87
CA THR A 34 4.58 -3.22 -9.16
C THR A 34 3.28 -2.54 -9.58
N ALA A 35 2.15 -2.89 -8.98
CA ALA A 35 0.84 -2.33 -9.33
C ALA A 35 0.55 -0.96 -8.66
N GLY A 36 1.38 -0.52 -7.72
CA GLY A 36 1.18 0.73 -6.97
C GLY A 36 0.01 0.60 -5.99
N ILE A 37 0.31 0.11 -4.79
CA ILE A 37 -0.70 -0.11 -3.74
C ILE A 37 -0.98 1.21 -3.02
N ASP A 38 -2.23 1.62 -3.01
CA ASP A 38 -2.70 2.75 -2.21
C ASP A 38 -3.04 2.28 -0.78
N LYS A 39 -4.01 1.37 -0.66
CA LYS A 39 -4.53 0.90 0.61
C LYS A 39 -4.94 -0.57 0.54
N ILE A 40 -4.78 -1.27 1.66
CA ILE A 40 -5.27 -2.64 1.85
C ILE A 40 -6.21 -2.62 3.05
N ASP A 41 -7.49 -2.81 2.83
CA ASP A 41 -8.50 -2.92 3.87
C ASP A 41 -8.87 -4.38 4.07
N ILE A 42 -8.86 -4.85 5.32
CA ILE A 42 -9.17 -6.22 5.68
C ILE A 42 -10.39 -6.23 6.59
N GLU A 43 -11.47 -6.80 6.09
CA GLU A 43 -12.69 -7.05 6.86
C GLU A 43 -12.75 -8.54 7.23
N ARG A 44 -13.12 -8.81 8.45
CA ARG A 44 -13.22 -10.17 8.95
C ARG A 44 -14.50 -10.38 9.72
N THR A 45 -15.24 -11.40 9.34
CA THR A 45 -16.44 -11.87 10.04
C THR A 45 -16.33 -13.38 10.28
N GLY A 46 -15.96 -13.75 11.51
CA GLY A 46 -15.66 -15.15 11.82
C GLY A 46 -14.48 -15.69 11.01
N ASN A 47 -14.73 -16.68 10.13
CA ASN A 47 -13.72 -17.30 9.26
C ASN A 47 -13.70 -16.73 7.85
N LYS A 48 -14.57 -15.76 7.55
CA LYS A 48 -14.65 -15.10 6.25
C LYS A 48 -13.80 -13.85 6.25
N TYR A 49 -12.87 -13.77 5.29
CA TYR A 49 -12.01 -12.62 5.03
C TYR A 49 -12.44 -11.95 3.74
N ARG A 50 -12.68 -10.65 3.83
CA ARG A 50 -12.86 -9.78 2.66
C ARG A 50 -11.69 -8.82 2.63
N ILE A 51 -10.89 -8.90 1.60
CA ILE A 51 -9.71 -8.07 1.43
C ILE A 51 -9.97 -7.13 0.25
N PHE A 52 -9.96 -5.83 0.51
CA PHE A 52 -10.07 -4.80 -0.51
C PHE A 52 -8.68 -4.22 -0.76
N ILE A 53 -8.23 -4.34 -2.00
CA ILE A 53 -6.92 -3.83 -2.42
C ILE A 53 -7.16 -2.69 -3.40
N LYS A 54 -6.86 -1.46 -2.96
CA LYS A 54 -6.93 -0.28 -3.82
C LYS A 54 -5.58 -0.06 -4.48
N VAL A 55 -5.55 -0.12 -5.82
CA VAL A 55 -4.32 -0.08 -6.62
C VAL A 55 -4.43 0.89 -7.78
N SER A 56 -3.29 1.41 -8.21
CA SER A 56 -3.20 2.29 -9.37
C SER A 56 -3.32 1.54 -10.71
N ARG A 57 -2.87 0.26 -10.75
CA ARG A 57 -2.84 -0.54 -11.98
C ARG A 57 -3.47 -1.91 -11.73
N PRO A 58 -4.81 -2.00 -11.71
CA PRO A 58 -5.51 -3.25 -11.40
C PRO A 58 -5.21 -4.38 -12.37
N GLY A 59 -4.95 -4.08 -13.65
CA GLY A 59 -4.62 -5.09 -14.64
C GLY A 59 -3.38 -5.92 -14.35
N LEU A 60 -2.39 -5.35 -13.62
CA LEU A 60 -1.19 -6.10 -13.19
C LEU A 60 -1.50 -7.11 -12.08
N VAL A 61 -2.49 -6.83 -11.25
CA VAL A 61 -2.92 -7.70 -10.15
C VAL A 61 -3.84 -8.80 -10.67
N ILE A 62 -4.78 -8.44 -11.55
CA ILE A 62 -5.73 -9.37 -12.14
C ILE A 62 -5.01 -10.40 -13.01
N GLY A 63 -4.01 -9.94 -13.77
CA GLY A 63 -3.26 -10.81 -14.69
C GLY A 63 -4.08 -11.27 -15.90
N ARG A 64 -3.48 -12.08 -16.75
CA ARG A 64 -4.13 -12.63 -17.95
C ARG A 64 -5.21 -13.64 -17.55
N GLY A 65 -6.47 -13.36 -17.92
CA GLY A 65 -7.59 -14.27 -17.65
C GLY A 65 -7.91 -14.45 -16.16
N GLY A 66 -7.53 -13.52 -15.27
CA GLY A 66 -7.82 -13.62 -13.84
C GLY A 66 -6.86 -14.50 -13.02
N LYS A 67 -5.87 -15.14 -13.65
CA LYS A 67 -4.92 -16.03 -12.96
C LYS A 67 -4.16 -15.35 -11.83
N GLY A 68 -3.84 -14.06 -11.96
CA GLY A 68 -3.12 -13.33 -10.92
C GLY A 68 -3.88 -13.25 -9.60
N ILE A 69 -5.21 -13.08 -9.66
CA ILE A 69 -6.06 -13.07 -8.47
C ILE A 69 -6.16 -14.47 -7.87
N GLU A 70 -6.33 -15.49 -8.72
CA GLU A 70 -6.42 -16.88 -8.26
C GLU A 70 -5.14 -17.33 -7.58
N ASP A 71 -3.98 -17.06 -8.18
CA ASP A 71 -2.66 -17.37 -7.62
C ASP A 71 -2.43 -16.65 -6.29
N LEU A 72 -2.84 -15.37 -6.21
CA LEU A 72 -2.72 -14.58 -4.98
C LEU A 72 -3.64 -15.14 -3.88
N THR A 73 -4.87 -15.48 -4.22
CA THR A 73 -5.83 -16.08 -3.28
C THR A 73 -5.30 -17.40 -2.72
N GLN A 74 -4.87 -18.31 -3.58
CA GLN A 74 -4.29 -19.60 -3.18
C GLN A 74 -3.06 -19.43 -2.28
N LEU A 75 -2.16 -18.49 -2.62
CA LEU A 75 -0.96 -18.24 -1.85
C LEU A 75 -1.29 -17.71 -0.45
N ILE A 76 -2.27 -16.81 -0.33
CA ILE A 76 -2.75 -16.31 0.97
C ILE A 76 -3.39 -17.44 1.77
N GLU A 77 -4.26 -18.26 1.16
CA GLU A 77 -4.92 -19.40 1.82
C GLU A 77 -3.92 -20.42 2.34
N ILE A 78 -2.94 -20.81 1.54
CA ILE A 78 -1.89 -21.75 1.96
C ILE A 78 -1.10 -21.20 3.14
N SER A 79 -0.72 -19.92 3.07
CA SER A 79 0.08 -19.27 4.12
C SER A 79 -0.72 -19.11 5.42
N LEU A 80 -2.00 -18.75 5.34
CA LEU A 80 -2.89 -18.65 6.49
C LEU A 80 -3.14 -20.03 7.13
N ASN A 81 -3.38 -21.05 6.31
CA ASN A 81 -3.60 -22.40 6.80
C ASN A 81 -2.36 -22.98 7.51
N LYS A 82 -1.14 -22.66 7.01
CA LYS A 82 0.10 -23.00 7.68
C LYS A 82 0.22 -22.34 9.05
N LEU A 83 0.02 -21.03 9.11
CA LEU A 83 0.07 -20.27 10.37
C LEU A 83 -0.99 -20.74 11.39
N ARG A 84 -2.18 -21.12 10.91
CA ARG A 84 -3.25 -21.66 11.76
C ARG A 84 -2.94 -23.04 12.31
N LYS A 85 -2.30 -23.91 11.51
CA LYS A 85 -1.83 -25.21 11.99
C LYS A 85 -0.80 -25.04 13.11
N ASP A 86 0.12 -24.09 12.96
CA ASP A 86 1.13 -23.78 13.99
C ASP A 86 0.46 -23.23 15.27
N ASN A 87 -0.64 -22.55 15.15
CA ASN A 87 -1.44 -22.00 16.27
C ASN A 87 -2.56 -22.95 16.77
N ASN A 88 -2.62 -24.20 16.28
CA ASN A 88 -3.66 -25.21 16.63
C ASN A 88 -5.11 -24.75 16.35
N ILE A 89 -5.33 -23.98 15.28
CA ILE A 89 -6.66 -23.50 14.87
C ILE A 89 -7.16 -24.38 13.71
N ALA A 90 -8.21 -25.17 13.94
CA ALA A 90 -8.71 -26.16 12.97
C ALA A 90 -9.69 -25.61 11.91
N GLU A 91 -10.07 -24.33 12.00
CA GLU A 91 -11.10 -23.74 11.14
C GLU A 91 -10.57 -23.35 9.77
N GLN A 92 -11.29 -23.70 8.70
CA GLN A 92 -10.94 -23.32 7.34
C GLN A 92 -11.20 -21.83 7.06
N VAL A 93 -10.35 -21.22 6.24
CA VAL A 93 -10.45 -19.82 5.81
C VAL A 93 -11.29 -19.74 4.55
N ILE A 94 -12.25 -18.82 4.51
CA ILE A 94 -12.95 -18.43 3.30
C ILE A 94 -12.46 -17.05 2.93
N LEU A 95 -11.76 -16.92 1.78
CA LEU A 95 -11.14 -15.68 1.35
C LEU A 95 -11.88 -15.10 0.15
N SER A 96 -12.13 -13.80 0.18
CA SER A 96 -12.65 -13.02 -0.95
C SER A 96 -11.73 -11.82 -1.19
N LEU A 97 -11.12 -11.75 -2.37
CA LEU A 97 -10.29 -10.63 -2.80
C LEU A 97 -11.09 -9.71 -3.72
N ASN A 98 -11.16 -8.44 -3.35
CA ASN A 98 -11.76 -7.39 -4.16
C ASN A 98 -10.67 -6.38 -4.55
N ILE A 99 -10.54 -6.12 -5.85
CA ILE A 99 -9.57 -5.17 -6.37
C ILE A 99 -10.33 -3.93 -6.81
N GLU A 100 -9.92 -2.79 -6.28
CA GLU A 100 -10.47 -1.48 -6.60
C GLU A 100 -9.42 -0.64 -7.35
N GLU A 101 -9.85 0.02 -8.40
CA GLU A 101 -9.00 0.96 -9.12
C GLU A 101 -8.97 2.31 -8.43
N LEU A 102 -7.78 2.90 -8.30
CA LEU A 102 -7.62 4.28 -7.89
C LEU A 102 -8.17 5.19 -9.00
N LYS A 103 -9.19 5.97 -8.70
CA LYS A 103 -9.79 6.90 -9.67
C LYS A 103 -8.75 7.92 -10.14
N ARG A 104 -8.81 8.33 -11.41
CA ARG A 104 -7.86 9.29 -12.01
C ARG A 104 -7.74 10.61 -11.26
N PHE A 105 -8.77 11.01 -10.53
CA PHE A 105 -8.80 12.25 -9.75
C PHE A 105 -8.30 12.06 -8.31
N ASP A 106 -8.19 10.82 -7.84
CA ASP A 106 -7.68 10.51 -6.52
C ASP A 106 -6.14 10.44 -6.61
N VAL A 107 -5.48 11.34 -5.91
CA VAL A 107 -4.01 11.32 -5.78
C VAL A 107 -3.68 10.64 -4.49
N SER A 108 -2.90 9.56 -4.56
CA SER A 108 -2.39 8.86 -3.40
C SER A 108 -0.93 9.20 -3.17
N ALA A 109 -0.59 9.63 -1.96
CA ALA A 109 0.79 9.89 -1.56
C ALA A 109 1.62 8.60 -1.55
N SER A 110 1.02 7.47 -1.13
CA SER A 110 1.67 6.16 -1.11
C SER A 110 2.10 5.70 -2.51
N VAL A 111 1.18 5.77 -3.49
CA VAL A 111 1.49 5.41 -4.89
C VAL A 111 2.53 6.36 -5.49
N SER A 112 2.45 7.64 -5.16
CA SER A 112 3.42 8.64 -5.63
C SER A 112 4.82 8.37 -5.08
N ALA A 113 4.94 8.02 -3.79
CA ALA A 113 6.21 7.65 -3.17
C ALA A 113 6.81 6.40 -3.82
N GLN A 114 6.00 5.38 -4.09
CA GLN A 114 6.42 4.16 -4.78
C GLN A 114 6.94 4.46 -6.21
N ASN A 115 6.24 5.29 -6.97
CA ASN A 115 6.67 5.68 -8.32
C ASN A 115 8.02 6.42 -8.30
N ILE A 116 8.24 7.31 -7.33
CA ILE A 116 9.51 8.01 -7.14
C ILE A 116 10.62 7.02 -6.78
N ALA A 117 10.34 6.06 -5.89
CA ALA A 117 11.30 5.02 -5.52
C ALA A 117 11.71 4.18 -6.73
N TRP A 118 10.77 3.76 -7.57
CA TRP A 118 11.08 3.01 -8.81
C TRP A 118 11.91 3.82 -9.80
N ASP A 119 11.68 5.13 -9.92
CA ASP A 119 12.49 6.00 -10.78
C ASP A 119 13.93 6.10 -10.23
N PHE A 120 14.12 6.10 -8.91
CA PHE A 120 15.46 6.05 -8.32
C PHE A 120 16.13 4.69 -8.49
N GLU A 121 15.40 3.58 -8.40
CA GLU A 121 15.92 2.24 -8.72
C GLU A 121 16.42 2.18 -10.17
N LYS A 122 15.78 2.90 -11.10
CA LYS A 122 16.21 3.07 -12.49
C LYS A 122 17.38 4.06 -12.65
N ARG A 123 17.97 4.53 -11.56
CA ARG A 123 19.08 5.49 -11.52
C ARG A 123 18.80 6.82 -12.22
N MET A 124 17.55 7.31 -12.16
CA MET A 124 17.22 8.63 -12.67
C MET A 124 17.77 9.74 -11.75
N PRO A 125 18.25 10.89 -12.30
CA PRO A 125 18.74 12.00 -11.49
C PRO A 125 17.68 12.49 -10.52
N PHE A 126 17.97 12.47 -9.23
CA PHE A 126 16.97 12.66 -8.17
C PHE A 126 16.31 14.04 -8.22
N ARG A 127 17.08 15.13 -8.49
CA ARG A 127 16.53 16.49 -8.55
C ARG A 127 15.49 16.66 -9.65
N ARG A 128 15.78 16.09 -10.81
CA ARG A 128 14.87 16.15 -11.97
C ARG A 128 13.61 15.30 -11.71
N THR A 129 13.79 14.13 -11.14
CA THR A 129 12.69 13.21 -10.80
C THR A 129 11.75 13.84 -9.78
N ILE A 130 12.26 14.38 -8.68
CA ILE A 130 11.45 15.05 -7.66
C ILE A 130 10.63 16.20 -8.25
N LYS A 131 11.27 17.08 -9.05
CA LYS A 131 10.57 18.21 -9.67
C LYS A 131 9.47 17.74 -10.62
N LYS A 132 9.75 16.74 -11.46
CA LYS A 132 8.78 16.16 -12.40
C LYS A 132 7.56 15.60 -11.69
N HIS A 133 7.77 14.78 -10.63
CA HIS A 133 6.67 14.21 -9.85
C HIS A 133 5.89 15.30 -9.13
N LEU A 134 6.56 16.29 -8.55
CA LEU A 134 5.90 17.41 -7.88
C LEU A 134 5.04 18.23 -8.85
N GLU A 135 5.52 18.49 -10.05
CA GLU A 135 4.75 19.17 -11.10
C GLU A 135 3.53 18.35 -11.53
N GLY A 136 3.71 17.03 -11.70
CA GLY A 136 2.61 16.12 -12.01
C GLY A 136 1.53 16.11 -10.93
N LEU A 137 1.91 16.10 -9.65
CA LEU A 137 0.97 16.18 -8.54
C LEU A 137 0.19 17.51 -8.54
N MET A 138 0.87 18.63 -8.80
CA MET A 138 0.26 19.96 -8.81
C MET A 138 -0.66 20.22 -10.02
N GLN A 139 -0.59 19.40 -11.08
CA GLN A 139 -1.54 19.48 -12.20
C GLN A 139 -2.93 19.03 -11.81
N ASN A 140 -3.06 18.24 -10.74
CA ASN A 140 -4.36 17.81 -10.26
C ASN A 140 -5.04 18.94 -9.45
N LYS A 141 -6.25 19.32 -9.84
CA LYS A 141 -7.02 20.39 -9.21
C LYS A 141 -7.34 20.15 -7.73
N ASN A 142 -7.36 18.91 -7.31
CA ASN A 142 -7.67 18.53 -5.91
C ASN A 142 -6.46 18.71 -4.98
N VAL A 143 -5.24 18.83 -5.53
CA VAL A 143 -4.02 18.98 -4.75
C VAL A 143 -3.71 20.47 -4.53
N LYS A 144 -3.84 20.94 -3.29
CA LYS A 144 -3.52 22.31 -2.89
C LYS A 144 -2.02 22.55 -2.68
N GLY A 145 -1.30 21.50 -2.33
CA GLY A 145 0.14 21.56 -2.13
C GLY A 145 0.71 20.16 -1.93
N ALA A 146 1.99 20.02 -2.23
CA ALA A 146 2.71 18.78 -2.06
C ALA A 146 4.14 19.04 -1.56
N LYS A 147 4.66 18.11 -0.77
CA LYS A 147 6.03 18.09 -0.27
C LYS A 147 6.63 16.72 -0.51
N ILE A 148 7.75 16.69 -1.19
CA ILE A 148 8.52 15.47 -1.40
C ILE A 148 9.84 15.61 -0.63
N LEU A 149 10.14 14.60 0.17
CA LEU A 149 11.36 14.49 0.94
C LEU A 149 12.11 13.24 0.52
N VAL A 150 13.39 13.38 0.21
CA VAL A 150 14.27 12.26 -0.12
C VAL A 150 15.51 12.32 0.77
N SER A 151 15.89 11.17 1.32
CA SER A 151 17.07 11.05 2.17
C SER A 151 17.88 9.82 1.78
N GLY A 152 19.20 9.90 1.94
CA GLY A 152 20.13 8.82 1.64
C GLY A 152 21.36 9.29 0.87
N ARG A 153 22.08 8.36 0.28
CA ARG A 153 23.25 8.62 -0.57
C ARG A 153 22.79 8.99 -1.99
N LEU A 154 22.33 10.24 -2.14
CA LEU A 154 21.78 10.74 -3.39
C LEU A 154 22.84 10.84 -4.48
N ASP A 155 22.55 10.31 -5.69
CA ASP A 155 23.46 10.20 -6.83
C ASP A 155 24.80 9.49 -6.51
N GLY A 156 24.78 8.56 -5.54
CA GLY A 156 26.00 7.81 -5.18
C GLY A 156 27.00 8.58 -4.32
N ALA A 157 26.63 9.73 -3.76
CA ALA A 157 27.51 10.50 -2.86
C ALA A 157 27.92 9.66 -1.64
N GLU A 158 29.14 9.86 -1.12
CA GLU A 158 29.63 9.14 0.06
C GLU A 158 28.86 9.51 1.31
N ILE A 159 28.52 10.78 1.46
CA ILE A 159 27.80 11.31 2.62
C ILE A 159 26.31 11.35 2.30
N ALA A 160 25.51 10.75 3.19
CA ALA A 160 24.06 10.82 3.12
C ALA A 160 23.57 12.24 3.37
N ARG A 161 22.60 12.67 2.58
CA ARG A 161 21.96 13.98 2.75
C ARG A 161 20.46 13.87 2.59
N ARG A 162 19.78 14.91 3.01
CA ARG A 162 18.34 15.02 2.96
C ARG A 162 17.97 16.23 2.12
N GLU A 163 17.20 16.01 1.07
CA GLU A 163 16.68 17.09 0.23
C GLU A 163 15.15 17.07 0.23
N GLN A 164 14.56 18.25 0.31
CA GLN A 164 13.11 18.42 0.27
C GLN A 164 12.73 19.48 -0.76
N VAL A 165 11.63 19.24 -1.44
CA VAL A 165 11.02 20.21 -2.34
C VAL A 165 9.54 20.31 -1.99
N THR A 166 9.07 21.54 -1.82
CA THR A 166 7.67 21.85 -1.48
C THR A 166 7.08 22.77 -2.54
N ARG A 167 5.83 22.58 -2.90
CA ARG A 167 5.08 23.45 -3.80
C ARG A 167 3.63 23.58 -3.34
N GLY A 168 3.08 24.79 -3.44
CA GLY A 168 1.73 25.05 -2.97
C GLY A 168 1.63 25.23 -1.45
N GLN A 169 0.43 25.10 -0.92
CA GLN A 169 0.13 25.26 0.50
C GLN A 169 0.02 23.89 1.19
N LEU A 170 0.85 23.67 2.21
CA LEU A 170 0.82 22.48 3.04
C LEU A 170 0.82 22.88 4.52
N PRO A 171 -0.34 23.15 5.13
CA PRO A 171 -0.43 23.56 6.51
C PRO A 171 -0.16 22.37 7.44
N LEU A 172 0.99 22.35 8.11
CA LEU A 172 1.39 21.26 9.01
C LEU A 172 0.78 21.35 10.41
N THR A 173 0.37 22.56 10.83
CA THR A 173 -0.17 22.83 12.18
C THR A 173 -1.70 22.80 12.23
N THR A 174 -2.37 22.79 11.09
CA THR A 174 -3.83 22.83 11.01
C THR A 174 -4.41 21.43 11.08
N LEU A 175 -5.02 21.07 12.22
CA LEU A 175 -5.65 19.74 12.42
C LEU A 175 -6.81 19.45 11.45
N ARG A 176 -7.45 20.48 10.91
CA ARG A 176 -8.55 20.35 9.95
C ARG A 176 -8.09 20.03 8.53
N ALA A 177 -6.81 20.19 8.23
CA ALA A 177 -6.29 19.92 6.88
C ALA A 177 -6.24 18.42 6.61
N ASP A 178 -6.79 18.02 5.47
CA ASP A 178 -6.67 16.64 4.98
C ASP A 178 -5.31 16.50 4.29
N ILE A 179 -4.40 15.76 4.92
CA ILE A 179 -3.04 15.54 4.45
C ILE A 179 -2.82 14.04 4.29
N ASP A 180 -2.64 13.61 3.05
CA ASP A 180 -2.25 12.25 2.73
C ASP A 180 -0.73 12.08 2.88
N TYR A 181 -0.29 10.94 3.40
CA TYR A 181 1.12 10.63 3.65
C TYR A 181 1.50 9.28 3.06
N GLY A 182 2.63 9.23 2.34
CA GLY A 182 3.19 8.01 1.78
C GLY A 182 4.70 7.93 2.00
N MET A 183 5.16 6.70 2.30
CA MET A 183 6.57 6.38 2.52
C MET A 183 6.98 5.14 1.71
#